data_6b5c66431447aee619c6d01cd722bcb2
#
_entry.id   6b5c66431447aee619c6d01cd722bcb2
#
_cell.length_a   1.000
_cell.length_b   1.000
_cell.length_c   1.000
_cell.angle_alpha   90.00
_cell.angle_beta   90.00
_cell.angle_gamma   90.00
#
_symmetry.space_group_name_H-M   'P 1'
#
loop_
_entity.id
_entity.type
_entity.pdbx_description
1 polymer ?
#
loop_
_entity_poly.entity_id
_entity_poly.type
_entity_poly.pdbx_seq_one_letter_code
_entity_poly.pdbx_strand_id
1 'polypeptide(L)'
;MARDWRSEFPRRPPGDDGAVRGSRQPGPNLDCFDGVNEPEPAAADDVQGGLSEGEKRRNVIDLAFGGREDLFEEFCRAIEEVVPPATTVVLRGSAVTARRWRDSAPFDADGPGTSDLDLTLVGDGALLFFKTTGFFVPGVHSRPLSDDDPDIAPDLVPLRRKLMELVRRPVNIQASRDIVIQFRGGLLGQPYLTLLEKPEGLSLSEPGGS
;
A
#
# COMPACT_ATOMS: atom_id res chain seq x y z
N MET A 1 17.82 -2.66 -21.58
CA MET A 1 16.65 -3.21 -22.32
C MET A 1 15.41 -2.70 -21.64
N ALA A 2 14.67 -1.79 -22.27
CA ALA A 2 13.43 -1.23 -21.71
C ALA A 2 12.34 -2.30 -21.76
N ARG A 3 11.77 -2.67 -20.63
CA ARG A 3 10.61 -3.58 -20.58
C ARG A 3 9.37 -2.81 -21.05
N ASP A 4 8.67 -3.34 -22.03
CA ASP A 4 7.43 -2.78 -22.58
C ASP A 4 6.28 -3.08 -21.61
N TRP A 5 5.84 -2.07 -20.87
CA TRP A 5 4.72 -2.12 -19.92
C TRP A 5 3.35 -2.38 -20.56
N ARG A 6 3.26 -2.29 -21.90
CA ARG A 6 2.01 -2.48 -22.65
C ARG A 6 1.56 -3.94 -22.75
N SER A 7 2.41 -4.90 -22.38
CA SER A 7 2.07 -6.33 -22.41
C SER A 7 1.37 -6.86 -21.15
N GLU A 8 1.18 -6.05 -20.10
CA GLU A 8 0.70 -6.51 -18.79
C GLU A 8 -0.83 -6.45 -18.57
N PHE A 9 -1.61 -5.99 -19.57
CA PHE A 9 -3.08 -5.97 -19.43
C PHE A 9 -3.74 -7.04 -20.29
N PRO A 10 -4.43 -8.04 -19.71
CA PRO A 10 -5.21 -9.01 -20.47
C PRO A 10 -6.40 -8.31 -21.15
N ARG A 11 -6.55 -8.51 -22.46
CA ARG A 11 -7.70 -8.01 -23.22
C ARG A 11 -8.97 -8.74 -22.81
N ARG A 12 -10.02 -7.97 -22.48
CA ARG A 12 -11.35 -8.46 -22.13
C ARG A 12 -11.98 -9.18 -23.33
N PRO A 13 -12.61 -10.36 -23.17
CA PRO A 13 -13.41 -10.97 -24.23
C PRO A 13 -14.71 -10.18 -24.46
N PRO A 14 -15.29 -10.22 -25.69
CA PRO A 14 -16.53 -9.51 -26.02
C PRO A 14 -17.72 -10.10 -25.26
N GLY A 15 -18.57 -9.22 -24.75
CA GLY A 15 -19.73 -9.55 -23.94
C GLY A 15 -20.87 -10.17 -24.75
N ASP A 16 -21.59 -11.04 -24.09
CA ASP A 16 -22.83 -11.68 -24.58
C ASP A 16 -24.03 -10.86 -24.05
N ASP A 17 -24.83 -10.29 -24.95
CA ASP A 17 -26.02 -9.51 -24.62
C ASP A 17 -27.21 -10.44 -24.38
N GLY A 18 -27.47 -10.77 -23.13
CA GLY A 18 -28.67 -11.52 -22.72
C GLY A 18 -29.68 -10.64 -21.99
N ALA A 19 -30.70 -10.20 -22.68
CA ALA A 19 -31.87 -9.51 -22.13
C ALA A 19 -32.74 -10.46 -21.30
N VAL A 20 -33.03 -10.12 -20.03
CA VAL A 20 -34.07 -10.76 -19.22
C VAL A 20 -35.08 -9.73 -18.71
N ARG A 21 -36.32 -9.94 -19.10
CA ARG A 21 -37.55 -9.19 -18.78
C ARG A 21 -37.90 -9.33 -17.29
N GLY A 22 -38.54 -8.28 -16.76
CA GLY A 22 -38.98 -8.15 -15.42
C GLY A 22 -40.18 -9.01 -15.02
N SER A 23 -40.35 -9.14 -13.69
CA SER A 23 -41.64 -9.37 -13.05
C SER A 23 -41.67 -8.61 -11.71
N ARG A 24 -42.69 -7.75 -11.57
CA ARG A 24 -43.05 -7.06 -10.32
C ARG A 24 -43.75 -8.02 -9.40
N GLN A 25 -43.45 -8.02 -8.12
CA GLN A 25 -44.29 -8.52 -7.05
C GLN A 25 -44.38 -7.51 -5.91
N PRO A 26 -45.56 -7.47 -5.19
CA PRO A 26 -45.93 -6.41 -4.28
C PRO A 26 -45.32 -6.58 -2.89
N GLY A 27 -45.11 -5.45 -2.19
CA GLY A 27 -44.51 -5.39 -0.88
C GLY A 27 -45.42 -5.90 0.28
N PRO A 28 -44.85 -6.24 1.40
CA PRO A 28 -45.55 -6.38 2.65
C PRO A 28 -45.34 -5.21 3.63
N ASN A 29 -46.43 -4.97 4.35
CA ASN A 29 -46.74 -4.14 5.49
C ASN A 29 -45.61 -3.69 6.41
N LEU A 30 -45.68 -2.41 6.72
CA LEU A 30 -45.15 -1.77 7.92
C LEU A 30 -46.03 -2.17 9.15
N ASP A 31 -45.38 -2.75 10.16
CA ASP A 31 -45.73 -2.49 11.57
C ASP A 31 -44.74 -3.17 12.51
N CYS A 32 -44.44 -2.47 13.60
CA CYS A 32 -43.68 -2.84 14.79
C CYS A 32 -42.22 -2.48 14.85
N PHE A 33 -41.98 -1.22 15.26
CA PHE A 33 -40.77 -0.79 15.92
C PHE A 33 -40.77 -1.33 17.35
N ASP A 34 -39.81 -2.19 17.69
CA ASP A 34 -39.40 -2.41 19.07
C ASP A 34 -37.84 -2.61 19.08
N GLY A 35 -37.19 -1.71 19.82
CA GLY A 35 -35.92 -1.94 20.48
C GLY A 35 -34.73 -2.33 19.61
N VAL A 36 -34.22 -1.41 18.80
CA VAL A 36 -32.90 -1.61 18.15
C VAL A 36 -31.81 -1.15 19.11
N ASN A 37 -31.16 -2.12 19.75
CA ASN A 37 -29.79 -1.91 20.22
C ASN A 37 -28.96 -1.52 18.97
N GLU A 38 -28.49 -0.28 18.89
CA GLU A 38 -27.53 0.12 17.86
C GLU A 38 -26.30 -0.76 18.05
N PRO A 39 -25.91 -1.56 17.05
CA PRO A 39 -24.59 -2.17 17.09
C PRO A 39 -23.56 -1.04 17.02
N GLU A 40 -22.62 -1.04 17.95
CA GLU A 40 -21.41 -0.22 17.84
C GLU A 40 -20.87 -0.36 16.40
N PRO A 41 -20.36 0.75 15.80
CA PRO A 41 -19.79 0.68 14.48
C PRO A 41 -18.63 -0.32 14.55
N ALA A 42 -18.85 -1.50 14.00
CA ALA A 42 -17.76 -2.42 13.68
C ALA A 42 -16.75 -1.62 12.90
N ALA A 43 -15.53 -1.57 13.42
CA ALA A 43 -14.39 -1.00 12.72
C ALA A 43 -14.50 -1.43 11.26
N ALA A 44 -14.37 -0.48 10.34
CA ALA A 44 -14.44 -0.71 8.91
C ALA A 44 -13.35 -1.72 8.53
N ASP A 45 -13.68 -3.00 8.68
CA ASP A 45 -12.85 -4.13 8.27
C ASP A 45 -12.90 -4.19 6.74
N ASP A 46 -11.80 -3.79 6.20
CA ASP A 46 -11.37 -3.60 4.85
C ASP A 46 -11.75 -4.69 3.86
N VAL A 47 -12.52 -4.29 2.89
CA VAL A 47 -12.73 -5.02 1.63
C VAL A 47 -11.52 -4.81 0.71
N GLN A 48 -10.31 -5.14 1.21
CA GLN A 48 -9.09 -5.11 0.40
C GLN A 48 -8.60 -6.54 0.13
N GLY A 49 -9.18 -7.19 -0.88
CA GLY A 49 -8.67 -8.48 -1.36
C GLY A 49 -8.87 -9.67 -0.41
N GLY A 50 -9.80 -9.59 0.54
CA GLY A 50 -10.19 -10.72 1.39
C GLY A 50 -9.25 -11.05 2.56
N LEU A 51 -8.13 -10.35 2.75
CA LEU A 51 -7.25 -10.49 3.90
C LEU A 51 -7.52 -9.40 4.94
N SER A 52 -7.69 -9.79 6.20
CA SER A 52 -7.75 -8.85 7.33
C SER A 52 -6.39 -8.17 7.56
N GLU A 53 -6.36 -7.00 8.21
CA GLU A 53 -5.12 -6.30 8.58
C GLU A 53 -4.21 -7.19 9.43
N GLY A 54 -4.78 -7.99 10.34
CA GLY A 54 -4.03 -8.94 11.15
C GLY A 54 -3.36 -10.04 10.34
N GLU A 55 -4.00 -10.53 9.27
CA GLU A 55 -3.42 -11.52 8.37
C GLU A 55 -2.31 -10.91 7.50
N LYS A 56 -2.51 -9.72 6.97
CA LYS A 56 -1.50 -8.98 6.22
C LYS A 56 -0.26 -8.73 7.07
N ARG A 57 -0.44 -8.24 8.31
CA ARG A 57 0.66 -8.01 9.25
C ARG A 57 1.41 -9.29 9.57
N ARG A 58 0.70 -10.39 9.85
CA ARG A 58 1.29 -11.69 10.12
C ARG A 58 2.10 -12.19 8.93
N ASN A 59 1.55 -12.13 7.72
CA ASN A 59 2.27 -12.51 6.50
C ASN A 59 3.59 -11.75 6.38
N VAL A 60 3.56 -10.43 6.57
CA VAL A 60 4.76 -9.60 6.49
C VAL A 60 5.80 -10.02 7.52
N ILE A 61 5.41 -10.17 8.79
CA ILE A 61 6.33 -10.55 9.87
C ILE A 61 6.92 -11.94 9.62
N ASP A 62 6.10 -12.92 9.28
CA ASP A 62 6.55 -14.29 9.06
C ASP A 62 7.45 -14.41 7.82
N LEU A 63 7.04 -13.82 6.70
CA LEU A 63 7.71 -14.00 5.42
C LEU A 63 8.94 -13.10 5.23
N ALA A 64 8.84 -11.83 5.62
CA ALA A 64 9.91 -10.87 5.37
C ALA A 64 10.87 -10.72 6.56
N PHE A 65 10.39 -10.97 7.79
CA PHE A 65 11.17 -10.78 9.01
C PHE A 65 11.43 -12.10 9.78
N GLY A 66 11.02 -13.25 9.22
CA GLY A 66 11.25 -14.57 9.83
C GLY A 66 10.57 -14.75 11.19
N GLY A 67 9.39 -14.15 11.38
CA GLY A 67 8.64 -14.18 12.64
C GLY A 67 9.15 -13.22 13.72
N ARG A 68 10.11 -12.34 13.40
CA ARG A 68 10.73 -11.41 14.35
C ARG A 68 9.99 -10.07 14.40
N GLU A 69 9.11 -9.93 15.39
CA GLU A 69 8.36 -8.69 15.65
C GLU A 69 9.30 -7.51 15.99
N ASP A 70 10.33 -7.76 16.79
CA ASP A 70 11.34 -6.75 17.17
C ASP A 70 12.03 -6.13 15.95
N LEU A 71 12.34 -6.93 14.95
CA LEU A 71 12.96 -6.48 13.71
C LEU A 71 11.98 -5.69 12.83
N PHE A 72 10.71 -6.11 12.81
CA PHE A 72 9.66 -5.37 12.14
C PHE A 72 9.43 -3.99 12.77
N GLU A 73 9.42 -3.90 14.10
CA GLU A 73 9.32 -2.62 14.80
C GLU A 73 10.53 -1.71 14.55
N GLU A 74 11.74 -2.27 14.51
CA GLU A 74 12.95 -1.50 14.17
C GLU A 74 12.88 -0.97 12.74
N PHE A 75 12.37 -1.77 11.81
CA PHE A 75 12.16 -1.38 10.42
C PHE A 75 11.17 -0.21 10.31
N CYS A 76 10.02 -0.28 10.99
CA CYS A 76 9.03 0.80 11.02
C CYS A 76 9.61 2.07 11.65
N ARG A 77 10.34 1.97 12.76
CA ARG A 77 10.99 3.11 13.43
C ARG A 77 12.02 3.78 12.53
N ALA A 78 12.82 3.01 11.81
CA ALA A 78 13.80 3.56 10.87
C ALA A 78 13.13 4.39 9.75
N ILE A 79 11.95 3.98 9.31
CA ILE A 79 11.17 4.75 8.33
C ILE A 79 10.60 6.02 8.96
N GLU A 80 10.01 5.91 10.14
CA GLU A 80 9.38 7.03 10.86
C GLU A 80 10.35 8.19 11.12
N GLU A 81 11.63 7.87 11.42
CA GLU A 81 12.69 8.86 11.63
C GLU A 81 12.94 9.76 10.41
N VAL A 82 12.70 9.26 9.21
CA VAL A 82 13.07 9.93 7.95
C VAL A 82 11.87 10.57 7.24
N VAL A 83 10.70 9.94 7.28
CA VAL A 83 9.53 10.44 6.56
C VAL A 83 9.02 11.77 7.14
N PRO A 84 8.57 12.71 6.29
CA PRO A 84 8.04 13.99 6.76
C PRO A 84 6.69 13.82 7.47
N PRO A 85 6.22 14.84 8.22
CA PRO A 85 4.84 14.90 8.71
C PRO A 85 3.83 14.73 7.58
N ALA A 86 2.60 14.37 7.90
CA ALA A 86 1.51 14.09 6.96
C ALA A 86 1.87 13.02 5.92
N THR A 87 2.59 11.98 6.35
CA THR A 87 2.97 10.85 5.49
C THR A 87 2.41 9.55 6.04
N THR A 88 1.67 8.83 5.22
CA THR A 88 1.30 7.43 5.46
C THR A 88 2.29 6.54 4.72
N VAL A 89 2.76 5.48 5.38
CA VAL A 89 3.66 4.51 4.75
C VAL A 89 2.95 3.18 4.63
N VAL A 90 2.88 2.67 3.40
CA VAL A 90 2.27 1.38 3.11
C VAL A 90 3.27 0.41 2.48
N LEU A 91 3.14 -0.86 2.84
CA LEU A 91 3.84 -1.98 2.22
C LEU A 91 2.88 -2.70 1.29
N ARG A 92 3.35 -3.09 0.12
CA ARG A 92 2.58 -3.80 -0.91
C ARG A 92 3.31 -5.04 -1.38
N GLY A 93 2.66 -5.80 -2.27
CA GLY A 93 3.27 -6.93 -2.96
C GLY A 93 3.18 -8.25 -2.21
N SER A 94 4.04 -9.18 -2.59
CA SER A 94 3.96 -10.58 -2.16
C SER A 94 4.22 -10.80 -0.67
N ALA A 95 4.90 -9.90 0.01
CA ALA A 95 5.06 -9.97 1.46
C ALA A 95 3.71 -9.82 2.19
N VAL A 96 2.78 -9.00 1.66
CA VAL A 96 1.45 -8.77 2.23
C VAL A 96 0.49 -9.91 1.92
N THR A 97 0.50 -10.39 0.67
CA THR A 97 -0.46 -11.36 0.15
C THR A 97 0.03 -12.81 0.19
N ALA A 98 1.27 -13.05 0.61
CA ALA A 98 2.00 -14.31 0.51
C ALA A 98 2.19 -14.82 -0.94
N ARG A 99 1.71 -14.08 -1.94
CA ARG A 99 1.77 -14.45 -3.37
C ARG A 99 2.06 -13.24 -4.25
N ARG A 100 2.79 -13.46 -5.33
CA ARG A 100 3.03 -12.46 -6.36
C ARG A 100 1.75 -12.21 -7.17
N TRP A 101 1.44 -10.93 -7.41
CA TRP A 101 0.26 -10.53 -8.17
C TRP A 101 0.27 -11.07 -9.61
N ARG A 102 1.42 -11.09 -10.26
CA ARG A 102 1.57 -11.42 -11.69
C ARG A 102 1.26 -12.87 -12.02
N ASP A 103 1.71 -13.81 -11.20
CA ASP A 103 1.72 -15.25 -11.51
C ASP A 103 1.25 -16.11 -10.35
N SER A 104 0.81 -15.50 -9.25
CA SER A 104 0.40 -16.18 -8.01
C SER A 104 1.48 -17.08 -7.39
N ALA A 105 2.74 -16.92 -7.81
CA ALA A 105 3.84 -17.64 -7.20
C ALA A 105 4.02 -17.21 -5.73
N PRO A 106 4.43 -18.11 -4.83
CA PRO A 106 4.62 -17.75 -3.43
C PRO A 106 5.73 -16.71 -3.26
N PHE A 107 5.72 -16.03 -2.10
CA PHE A 107 6.84 -15.21 -1.67
C PHE A 107 8.13 -16.04 -1.68
N ASP A 108 9.23 -15.45 -2.12
CA ASP A 108 10.54 -16.11 -2.26
C ASP A 108 10.54 -17.37 -3.16
N ALA A 109 9.63 -17.48 -4.13
CA ALA A 109 9.56 -18.62 -5.05
C ALA A 109 10.86 -18.86 -5.83
N ASP A 110 11.65 -17.81 -6.07
CA ASP A 110 12.92 -17.90 -6.82
C ASP A 110 14.13 -18.12 -5.88
N GLY A 111 13.88 -18.32 -4.59
CA GLY A 111 14.88 -18.56 -3.55
C GLY A 111 14.76 -17.61 -2.37
N PRO A 112 15.34 -17.94 -1.22
CA PRO A 112 15.30 -17.12 -0.02
C PRO A 112 15.87 -15.70 -0.25
N GLY A 113 15.13 -14.67 0.16
CA GLY A 113 15.55 -13.28 0.05
C GLY A 113 15.45 -12.67 -1.35
N THR A 114 14.87 -13.39 -2.32
CA THR A 114 14.74 -12.89 -3.71
C THR A 114 13.53 -12.00 -3.92
N SER A 115 12.49 -12.09 -3.08
CA SER A 115 11.34 -11.19 -3.14
C SER A 115 11.68 -9.85 -2.49
N ASP A 116 11.36 -8.78 -3.18
CA ASP A 116 11.53 -7.41 -2.71
C ASP A 116 10.40 -6.97 -1.77
N LEU A 117 10.65 -5.90 -1.02
CA LEU A 117 9.66 -5.17 -0.24
C LEU A 117 9.35 -3.85 -0.93
N ASP A 118 8.10 -3.67 -1.35
CA ASP A 118 7.65 -2.47 -2.03
C ASP A 118 6.99 -1.49 -1.06
N LEU A 119 7.76 -0.49 -0.62
CA LEU A 119 7.27 0.61 0.20
C LEU A 119 6.71 1.74 -0.66
N THR A 120 5.59 2.30 -0.24
CA THR A 120 5.07 3.54 -0.80
C THR A 120 4.87 4.56 0.31
N LEU A 121 5.54 5.70 0.17
CA LEU A 121 5.37 6.89 1.00
C LEU A 121 4.25 7.72 0.40
N VAL A 122 3.15 7.86 1.12
CA VAL A 122 1.94 8.53 0.64
C VAL A 122 1.83 9.90 1.30
N GLY A 123 1.84 10.95 0.49
CA GLY A 123 1.76 12.32 0.95
C GLY A 123 2.59 13.29 0.09
N ASP A 124 2.19 14.56 0.04
CA ASP A 124 2.84 15.56 -0.80
C ASP A 124 4.30 15.81 -0.38
N GLY A 125 4.60 15.81 0.92
CA GLY A 125 5.96 15.95 1.43
C GLY A 125 6.90 14.83 0.99
N ALA A 126 6.39 13.61 0.85
CA ALA A 126 7.17 12.47 0.40
C ALA A 126 7.59 12.56 -1.08
N LEU A 127 6.79 13.22 -1.92
CA LEU A 127 7.11 13.44 -3.33
C LEU A 127 8.35 14.34 -3.51
N LEU A 128 8.66 15.20 -2.54
CA LEU A 128 9.79 16.13 -2.60
C LEU A 128 11.15 15.43 -2.51
N PHE A 129 11.23 14.20 -2.02
CA PHE A 129 12.46 13.41 -2.04
C PHE A 129 12.91 13.03 -3.45
N PHE A 130 11.97 13.02 -4.40
CA PHE A 130 12.20 12.49 -5.73
C PHE A 130 12.56 13.58 -6.74
N LYS A 131 13.63 13.38 -7.51
CA LYS A 131 13.97 14.22 -8.66
C LYS A 131 12.83 14.23 -9.68
N THR A 132 12.64 15.31 -10.39
CA THR A 132 11.59 15.46 -11.41
C THR A 132 11.61 14.34 -12.46
N THR A 133 12.81 13.86 -12.82
CA THR A 133 12.99 12.73 -13.75
C THR A 133 12.62 11.38 -13.18
N GLY A 134 12.37 11.29 -11.86
CA GLY A 134 12.05 10.07 -11.13
C GLY A 134 10.55 9.76 -11.06
N PHE A 135 9.71 10.34 -11.91
CA PHE A 135 8.26 10.14 -11.86
C PHE A 135 7.74 9.36 -13.07
N PHE A 136 6.79 8.44 -12.84
CA PHE A 136 5.90 7.93 -13.87
C PHE A 136 4.84 8.96 -14.24
N VAL A 137 4.23 9.59 -13.22
CA VAL A 137 3.28 10.69 -13.36
C VAL A 137 3.79 11.85 -12.51
N PRO A 138 4.29 12.93 -13.14
CA PRO A 138 4.88 14.06 -12.42
C PRO A 138 4.00 14.60 -11.30
N GLY A 139 4.55 14.71 -10.09
CA GLY A 139 3.85 15.21 -8.92
C GLY A 139 2.74 14.31 -8.35
N VAL A 140 2.59 13.09 -8.87
CA VAL A 140 1.56 12.15 -8.43
C VAL A 140 2.13 10.80 -8.01
N HIS A 141 3.03 10.22 -8.83
CA HIS A 141 3.55 8.87 -8.56
C HIS A 141 4.96 8.72 -9.10
N SER A 142 5.91 8.41 -8.22
CA SER A 142 7.31 8.23 -8.59
C SER A 142 7.59 6.83 -9.14
N ARG A 143 8.72 6.70 -9.84
CA ARG A 143 9.37 5.39 -10.05
C ARG A 143 9.93 4.89 -8.71
N PRO A 144 10.17 3.59 -8.56
CA PRO A 144 10.79 3.07 -7.36
C PRO A 144 12.27 3.47 -7.28
N LEU A 145 12.71 3.99 -6.14
CA LEU A 145 14.11 4.00 -5.76
C LEU A 145 14.52 2.54 -5.55
N SER A 146 15.30 2.01 -6.46
CA SER A 146 15.69 0.59 -6.56
C SER A 146 17.14 0.49 -7.05
N ASP A 147 17.61 -0.71 -7.32
CA ASP A 147 18.93 -0.92 -7.95
C ASP A 147 18.95 -0.48 -9.43
N ASP A 148 17.80 -0.49 -10.09
CA ASP A 148 17.65 -0.02 -11.48
C ASP A 148 17.66 1.53 -11.57
N ASP A 149 17.17 2.21 -10.52
CA ASP A 149 17.05 3.68 -10.44
C ASP A 149 17.60 4.21 -9.10
N PRO A 150 18.91 4.07 -8.83
CA PRO A 150 19.47 4.36 -7.50
C PRO A 150 19.54 5.85 -7.15
N ASP A 151 19.49 6.73 -8.16
CA ASP A 151 19.76 8.16 -8.01
C ASP A 151 18.52 9.06 -8.03
N ILE A 152 17.32 8.48 -8.14
CA ILE A 152 16.10 9.29 -8.29
C ILE A 152 15.63 9.96 -7.00
N ALA A 153 16.06 9.46 -5.84
CA ALA A 153 15.74 10.01 -4.51
C ALA A 153 16.97 9.90 -3.59
N PRO A 154 18.01 10.72 -3.78
CA PRO A 154 19.30 10.57 -3.09
C PRO A 154 19.18 10.65 -1.57
N ASP A 155 18.26 11.46 -1.05
CA ASP A 155 18.04 11.62 0.40
C ASP A 155 17.45 10.36 1.05
N LEU A 156 16.81 9.48 0.28
CA LEU A 156 16.28 8.20 0.76
C LEU A 156 17.26 7.03 0.61
N VAL A 157 18.39 7.20 -0.05
CA VAL A 157 19.39 6.12 -0.24
C VAL A 157 19.93 5.59 1.09
N PRO A 158 20.27 6.42 2.09
CA PRO A 158 20.71 5.91 3.39
C PRO A 158 19.63 5.08 4.11
N LEU A 159 18.37 5.54 4.07
CA LEU A 159 17.24 4.78 4.61
C LEU A 159 17.11 3.43 3.90
N ARG A 160 17.02 3.43 2.56
CA ARG A 160 16.90 2.20 1.78
C ARG A 160 17.98 1.18 2.15
N ARG A 161 19.23 1.61 2.27
CA ARG A 161 20.35 0.75 2.65
C ARG A 161 20.14 0.17 4.06
N LYS A 162 19.80 1.00 5.05
CA LYS A 162 19.50 0.54 6.43
C LYS A 162 18.41 -0.51 6.43
N LEU A 163 17.31 -0.29 5.68
CA LEU A 163 16.21 -1.23 5.59
C LEU A 163 16.64 -2.56 4.95
N MET A 164 17.41 -2.53 3.85
CA MET A 164 17.94 -3.73 3.21
C MET A 164 18.89 -4.53 4.12
N GLU A 165 19.68 -3.86 4.95
CA GLU A 165 20.54 -4.52 5.94
C GLU A 165 19.73 -5.23 7.02
N LEU A 166 18.60 -4.64 7.46
CA LEU A 166 17.70 -5.24 8.46
C LEU A 166 17.02 -6.50 7.92
N VAL A 167 16.48 -6.44 6.70
CA VAL A 167 15.64 -7.54 6.15
C VAL A 167 16.41 -8.50 5.25
N ARG A 168 17.65 -8.18 4.87
CA ARG A 168 18.53 -8.96 3.97
C ARG A 168 17.87 -9.32 2.65
N ARG A 169 17.12 -8.35 2.07
CA ARG A 169 16.46 -8.45 0.77
C ARG A 169 16.32 -7.08 0.13
N PRO A 170 16.05 -7.01 -1.19
CA PRO A 170 15.81 -5.75 -1.85
C PRO A 170 14.62 -5.00 -1.23
N VAL A 171 14.77 -3.68 -1.10
CA VAL A 171 13.69 -2.77 -0.69
C VAL A 171 13.56 -1.71 -1.75
N ASN A 172 12.35 -1.55 -2.29
CA ASN A 172 12.00 -0.51 -3.24
C ASN A 172 11.18 0.56 -2.52
N ILE A 173 11.49 1.83 -2.76
CA ILE A 173 10.77 2.95 -2.13
C ILE A 173 10.19 3.84 -3.23
N GLN A 174 8.86 4.05 -3.19
CA GLN A 174 8.14 4.97 -4.07
C GLN A 174 7.49 6.08 -3.25
N ALA A 175 7.17 7.20 -3.89
CA ALA A 175 6.27 8.20 -3.33
C ALA A 175 5.02 8.33 -4.21
N SER A 176 3.89 8.59 -3.57
CA SER A 176 2.60 8.66 -4.24
C SER A 176 1.63 9.59 -3.53
N ARG A 177 0.63 10.09 -4.27
CA ARG A 177 -0.57 10.69 -3.67
C ARG A 177 -1.56 9.61 -3.28
N ASP A 178 -2.42 9.92 -2.30
CA ASP A 178 -3.46 9.03 -1.75
C ASP A 178 -4.31 8.38 -2.82
N ILE A 179 -4.74 9.16 -3.81
CA ILE A 179 -5.61 8.68 -4.88
C ILE A 179 -5.05 7.45 -5.62
N VAL A 180 -3.73 7.34 -5.74
CA VAL A 180 -3.10 6.19 -6.43
C VAL A 180 -3.25 4.92 -5.60
N ILE A 181 -3.07 5.02 -4.29
CA ILE A 181 -3.18 3.88 -3.37
C ILE A 181 -4.63 3.44 -3.25
N GLN A 182 -5.56 4.39 -3.10
CA GLN A 182 -7.00 4.10 -3.09
C GLN A 182 -7.47 3.44 -4.38
N PHE A 183 -6.99 3.94 -5.54
CA PHE A 183 -7.30 3.34 -6.84
C PHE A 183 -6.76 1.89 -6.94
N ARG A 184 -5.52 1.65 -6.53
CA ARG A 184 -4.93 0.31 -6.57
C ARG A 184 -5.62 -0.66 -5.61
N GLY A 185 -5.92 -0.23 -4.38
CA GLY A 185 -6.64 -1.04 -3.40
C GLY A 185 -8.08 -1.31 -3.83
N GLY A 186 -8.84 -0.26 -4.10
CA GLY A 186 -10.28 -0.35 -4.37
C GLY A 186 -10.63 -0.92 -5.74
N LEU A 187 -9.97 -0.44 -6.82
CA LEU A 187 -10.33 -0.83 -8.19
C LEU A 187 -9.52 -2.01 -8.72
N LEU A 188 -8.24 -2.13 -8.34
CA LEU A 188 -7.39 -3.21 -8.83
C LEU A 188 -7.31 -4.39 -7.85
N GLY A 189 -7.91 -4.28 -6.66
CA GLY A 189 -7.87 -5.32 -5.64
C GLY A 189 -6.45 -5.68 -5.19
N GLN A 190 -5.52 -4.71 -5.21
CA GLN A 190 -4.14 -4.90 -4.79
C GLN A 190 -4.01 -4.52 -3.30
N PRO A 191 -4.03 -5.49 -2.38
CA PRO A 191 -3.99 -5.19 -0.96
C PRO A 191 -2.64 -4.58 -0.55
N TYR A 192 -2.70 -3.75 0.50
CA TYR A 192 -1.52 -3.20 1.15
C TYR A 192 -1.67 -3.33 2.67
N LEU A 193 -0.56 -3.20 3.38
CA LEU A 193 -0.49 -3.07 4.83
C LEU A 193 0.00 -1.66 5.16
N THR A 194 -0.75 -0.92 5.97
CA THR A 194 -0.28 0.34 6.53
C THR A 194 0.72 0.05 7.65
N LEU A 195 1.95 0.55 7.49
CA LEU A 195 3.02 0.37 8.46
C LEU A 195 2.97 1.46 9.53
N LEU A 196 2.76 2.70 9.11
CA LEU A 196 2.66 3.86 9.99
C LEU A 196 1.92 5.01 9.31
N GLU A 197 1.35 5.88 10.15
CA GLU A 197 0.78 7.16 9.76
C GLU A 197 1.43 8.24 10.61
N LYS A 198 2.18 9.15 9.98
CA LYS A 198 2.81 10.27 10.67
C LYS A 198 1.90 11.49 10.56
N PRO A 199 1.30 11.97 11.66
CA PRO A 199 0.35 13.08 11.63
C PRO A 199 1.01 14.36 11.12
N GLU A 200 0.19 15.33 10.71
CA GLU A 200 0.65 16.69 10.48
C GLU A 200 1.31 17.23 11.76
N GLY A 201 2.51 17.79 11.62
CA GLY A 201 3.15 18.46 12.75
C GLY A 201 2.26 19.60 13.24
N LEU A 202 1.96 19.63 14.54
CA LEU A 202 1.30 20.78 15.15
C LEU A 202 2.17 22.02 14.87
N SER A 203 1.71 22.88 13.97
CA SER A 203 2.23 24.22 13.82
C SER A 203 1.88 24.94 15.13
N LEU A 204 2.83 25.05 16.04
CA LEU A 204 2.73 25.98 17.17
C LEU A 204 2.71 27.37 16.53
N SER A 205 1.50 27.88 16.31
CA SER A 205 1.30 29.30 16.04
C SER A 205 1.85 30.03 17.26
N GLU A 206 2.98 30.70 17.11
CA GLU A 206 3.48 31.62 18.14
C GLU A 206 2.36 32.60 18.43
N PRO A 207 1.94 32.77 19.72
CA PRO A 207 0.99 33.82 20.07
C PRO A 207 1.68 35.14 19.77
N GLY A 208 1.18 35.89 18.77
CA GLY A 208 1.67 37.19 18.42
C GLY A 208 1.81 38.07 19.63
N GLY A 209 3.05 38.47 19.94
CA GLY A 209 3.36 39.48 20.94
C GLY A 209 2.73 40.82 20.52
N SER A 210 1.90 41.37 21.42
CA SER A 210 1.39 42.71 21.41
C SER A 210 2.43 43.72 21.85
#